data_d99bc7a989aa722e02b3612e68ada0ba
#
_entry.id   d99bc7a989aa722e02b3612e68ada0ba
#
_cell.length_a   1.000
_cell.length_b   1.000
_cell.length_c   1.000
_cell.angle_alpha   90.00
_cell.angle_beta   90.00
_cell.angle_gamma   90.00
#
_symmetry.space_group_name_H-M   'P 1'
#
loop_
_entity.id
_entity.type
_entity.pdbx_description
1 polymer ?
#
loop_
_entity_poly.entity_id
_entity_poly.type
_entity_poly.pdbx_seq_one_letter_code
_entity_poly.pdbx_strand_id
1 'polypeptide(L)'
;MKIKCAKFHLTESGAKFLNEWNKNFDDEYEKRFGGRFFTPHDDVKAGYESTMAYDCVKMLMTTVFMAAYPQPAIIIDDVFIKEY
;
A
#
# COMPACT_ATOMS: atom_id res chain seq x y z
N MET A 1 -5.88 -10.79 -22.51
CA MET A 1 -6.78 -9.98 -21.66
C MET A 1 -6.12 -8.64 -21.37
N LYS A 2 -6.88 -7.56 -21.49
CA LYS A 2 -6.37 -6.21 -21.25
C LYS A 2 -6.76 -5.76 -19.85
N ILE A 3 -5.79 -5.33 -19.06
CA ILE A 3 -6.02 -4.85 -17.71
C ILE A 3 -5.50 -3.42 -17.61
N LYS A 4 -6.34 -2.53 -17.08
CA LYS A 4 -5.95 -1.16 -16.79
C LYS A 4 -5.11 -1.14 -15.53
N CYS A 5 -3.87 -0.71 -15.65
CA CYS A 5 -2.90 -0.63 -14.56
C CYS A 5 -2.57 0.82 -14.22
N ALA A 6 -2.10 1.04 -13.03
CA ALA A 6 -1.63 2.36 -12.59
C ALA A 6 -0.27 2.25 -11.93
N LYS A 7 0.60 3.18 -12.28
CA LYS A 7 1.86 3.41 -11.58
C LYS A 7 1.61 4.51 -10.54
N PHE A 8 2.05 4.28 -9.32
CA PHE A 8 1.81 5.21 -8.23
C PHE A 8 2.99 5.25 -7.28
N HIS A 9 3.04 6.29 -6.48
CA HIS A 9 4.00 6.38 -5.38
C HIS A 9 3.31 6.80 -4.09
N LEU A 10 3.93 6.44 -2.97
CA LEU A 10 3.44 6.80 -1.65
C LEU A 10 3.97 8.17 -1.25
N THR A 11 3.11 8.97 -0.61
CA THR A 11 3.52 10.20 0.06
C THR A 11 4.11 9.85 1.42
N GLU A 12 4.63 10.84 2.13
CA GLU A 12 5.08 10.67 3.52
C GLU A 12 4.01 10.05 4.41
N SER A 13 2.78 10.56 4.30
CA SER A 13 1.64 10.05 5.04
C SER A 13 1.32 8.60 4.70
N GLY A 14 1.38 8.25 3.42
CA GLY A 14 1.14 6.89 2.96
C GLY A 14 2.19 5.91 3.44
N ALA A 15 3.44 6.29 3.37
CA ALA A 15 4.54 5.46 3.85
C ALA A 15 4.43 5.22 5.36
N LYS A 16 4.17 6.26 6.12
CA LYS A 16 3.97 6.16 7.58
C LYS A 16 2.80 5.24 7.93
N PHE A 17 1.68 5.42 7.25
CA PHE A 17 0.50 4.59 7.47
C PHE A 17 0.79 3.12 7.17
N LEU A 18 1.44 2.83 6.05
CA LEU A 18 1.74 1.46 5.65
C LEU A 18 2.68 0.78 6.63
N ASN A 19 3.68 1.48 7.12
CA ASN A 19 4.62 0.94 8.11
C ASN A 19 3.92 0.61 9.42
N GLU A 20 3.05 1.47 9.90
CA GLU A 20 2.25 1.24 11.10
C GLU A 20 1.28 0.06 10.90
N TRP A 21 0.65 -0.02 9.75
CA TRP A 21 -0.29 -1.09 9.43
C TRP A 21 0.41 -2.45 9.41
N ASN A 22 1.58 -2.53 8.77
CA ASN A 22 2.36 -3.76 8.72
C ASN A 22 2.81 -4.20 10.12
N LYS A 23 3.24 -3.26 10.94
CA LYS A 23 3.64 -3.55 12.31
C LYS A 23 2.47 -4.09 13.14
N ASN A 24 1.31 -3.47 13.04
CA ASN A 24 0.12 -3.91 13.76
C ASN A 24 -0.33 -5.30 13.28
N PHE A 25 -0.25 -5.57 12.00
CA PHE A 25 -0.57 -6.87 11.45
C PHE A 25 0.36 -7.96 12.00
N ASP A 26 1.66 -7.71 12.02
CA ASP A 26 2.64 -8.65 12.54
C ASP A 26 2.43 -8.92 14.02
N ASP A 27 2.15 -7.89 14.81
CA ASP A 27 1.89 -8.00 16.24
C ASP A 27 0.63 -8.84 16.51
N GLU A 28 -0.43 -8.62 15.77
CA GLU A 28 -1.67 -9.39 15.88
C GLU A 28 -1.47 -10.86 15.49
N TYR A 29 -0.72 -11.10 14.43
CA TYR A 29 -0.41 -12.46 14.01
C TYR A 29 0.38 -13.20 15.07
N GLU A 30 1.39 -12.56 15.64
CA GLU A 30 2.21 -13.13 16.71
C GLU A 30 1.37 -13.51 17.94
N LYS A 31 0.42 -12.67 18.32
CA LYS A 31 -0.50 -12.93 19.42
C LYS A 31 -1.36 -14.17 19.17
N ARG A 32 -1.84 -14.34 17.94
CA ARG A 32 -2.79 -15.40 17.61
C ARG A 32 -2.11 -16.75 17.36
N PHE A 33 -0.93 -16.73 16.76
CA PHE A 33 -0.27 -17.93 16.27
C PHE A 33 1.07 -18.23 16.95
N GLY A 34 1.51 -17.36 17.85
CA GLY A 34 2.72 -17.59 18.63
C GLY A 34 4.02 -17.46 17.87
N GLY A 35 4.00 -16.88 16.67
CA GLY A 35 5.19 -16.66 15.86
C GLY A 35 4.94 -15.65 14.75
N ARG A 36 6.00 -15.04 14.23
CA ARG A 36 5.89 -14.05 13.16
C ARG A 36 5.66 -14.72 11.82
N PHE A 37 4.70 -14.21 11.08
CA PHE A 37 4.38 -14.68 9.74
C PHE A 37 5.43 -14.25 8.73
N PHE A 38 5.93 -13.02 8.85
CA PHE A 38 6.89 -12.46 7.91
C PHE A 38 8.27 -12.33 8.55
N THR A 39 9.30 -12.52 7.73
CA THR A 39 10.64 -12.07 8.10
C THR A 39 10.62 -10.55 8.29
N PRO A 40 11.46 -10.01 9.19
CA PRO A 40 11.58 -8.57 9.32
C PRO A 40 11.82 -7.92 7.96
N HIS A 41 11.07 -6.87 7.66
CA HIS A 41 11.23 -6.10 6.43
C HIS A 41 11.53 -4.64 6.78
N ASP A 42 12.23 -3.97 5.87
CA ASP A 42 12.56 -2.58 6.05
C ASP A 42 11.32 -1.71 5.92
N ASP A 43 11.32 -0.60 6.63
CA ASP A 43 10.26 0.39 6.51
C ASP A 43 10.23 0.98 5.11
N VAL A 44 9.03 1.23 4.63
CA VAL A 44 8.79 1.89 3.36
C VAL A 44 9.06 3.39 3.52
N LYS A 45 9.70 3.99 2.55
CA LYS A 45 9.99 5.43 2.56
C LYS A 45 9.04 6.19 1.64
N ALA A 46 8.90 7.48 1.91
CA ALA A 46 8.19 8.38 0.99
C ALA A 46 8.81 8.29 -0.40
N GLY A 47 7.95 8.27 -1.42
CA GLY A 47 8.39 8.10 -2.81
C GLY A 47 8.49 6.65 -3.27
N TYR A 48 8.17 5.67 -2.42
CA TYR A 48 8.12 4.28 -2.84
C TYR A 48 7.13 4.11 -4.00
N GLU A 49 7.60 3.55 -5.10
CA GLU A 49 6.83 3.36 -6.32
C GLU A 49 6.38 1.91 -6.48
N SER A 50 5.19 1.73 -7.04
CA SER A 50 4.67 0.42 -7.37
C SER A 50 3.68 0.52 -8.53
N THR A 51 3.35 -0.64 -9.11
CA THR A 51 2.38 -0.74 -10.18
C THR A 51 1.38 -1.83 -9.83
N MET A 52 0.11 -1.50 -9.92
CA MET A 52 -0.99 -2.43 -9.64
C MET A 52 -2.15 -2.18 -10.60
N ALA A 53 -3.11 -3.10 -10.64
CA ALA A 53 -4.35 -2.88 -11.34
C ALA A 53 -5.00 -1.59 -10.81
N TYR A 54 -5.51 -0.78 -11.72
CA TYR A 54 -6.05 0.55 -11.39
C TYR A 54 -7.16 0.47 -10.33
N ASP A 55 -8.05 -0.51 -10.45
CA ASP A 55 -9.14 -0.68 -9.49
C ASP A 55 -8.62 -1.03 -8.09
N CYS A 56 -7.53 -1.80 -8.01
CA CYS A 56 -6.90 -2.11 -6.74
C CYS A 56 -6.29 -0.87 -6.09
N VAL A 57 -5.64 -0.02 -6.89
CA VAL A 57 -5.08 1.24 -6.38
C VAL A 57 -6.18 2.14 -5.85
N LYS A 58 -7.28 2.27 -6.59
CA LYS A 58 -8.43 3.07 -6.15
C LYS A 58 -9.03 2.53 -4.85
N MET A 59 -9.15 1.22 -4.74
CA MET A 59 -9.65 0.60 -3.52
C MET A 59 -8.73 0.88 -2.33
N LEU A 60 -7.41 0.77 -2.51
CA LEU A 60 -6.45 1.11 -1.46
C LEU A 60 -6.61 2.56 -1.02
N MET A 61 -6.74 3.50 -1.96
CA MET A 61 -6.91 4.91 -1.65
C MET A 61 -8.18 5.17 -0.84
N THR A 62 -9.26 4.44 -1.12
CA THR A 62 -10.57 4.71 -0.51
C THR A 62 -10.85 3.88 0.72
N THR A 63 -10.27 2.70 0.86
CA THR A 63 -10.56 1.79 1.98
C THR A 63 -9.43 1.65 2.98
N VAL A 64 -8.20 1.52 2.51
CA VAL A 64 -7.05 1.28 3.40
C VAL A 64 -6.46 2.59 3.93
N PHE A 65 -6.32 3.58 3.04
CA PHE A 65 -5.74 4.88 3.41
C PHE A 65 -6.82 5.91 3.73
N MET A 66 -8.05 5.47 3.89
CA MET A 66 -9.20 6.34 4.01
C MET A 66 -9.06 7.31 5.17
N ALA A 67 -8.99 8.58 4.82
CA ALA A 67 -9.30 9.71 5.70
C ALA A 67 -8.59 9.75 7.07
N ALA A 68 -7.61 8.89 7.31
CA ALA A 68 -6.79 9.00 8.50
C ALA A 68 -5.95 10.28 8.44
N TYR A 69 -5.75 10.80 7.23
CA TYR A 69 -4.91 11.99 6.99
C TYR A 69 -5.63 12.94 6.04
N PRO A 70 -5.55 14.26 6.29
CA PRO A 70 -6.10 15.26 5.37
C PRO A 70 -5.34 15.37 4.05
N GLN A 71 -4.18 14.73 3.96
CA GLN A 71 -3.34 14.72 2.76
C GLN A 71 -3.42 13.38 2.05
N PRO A 72 -3.31 13.35 0.71
CA PRO A 72 -3.34 12.08 -0.01
C PRO A 72 -2.17 11.19 0.38
N ALA A 73 -2.45 9.91 0.60
CA ALA A 73 -1.45 8.91 0.95
C ALA A 73 -0.79 8.31 -0.31
N ILE A 74 -1.51 8.29 -1.42
CA ILE A 74 -1.06 7.73 -2.70
C ILE A 74 -1.28 8.77 -3.80
N ILE A 75 -0.28 8.92 -4.66
CA ILE A 75 -0.39 9.74 -5.87
C ILE A 75 -0.24 8.81 -7.07
N ILE A 76 -1.21 8.83 -7.96
CA ILE A 76 -1.17 8.05 -9.19
C ILE A 76 -0.36 8.84 -10.22
N ASP A 77 0.76 8.25 -10.66
CA ASP A 77 1.68 8.89 -11.59
C ASP A 77 1.26 8.68 -13.04
N ASP A 78 0.75 7.48 -13.35
CA ASP A 78 0.38 7.15 -14.72
C ASP A 78 -0.67 6.03 -14.73
N VAL A 79 -1.49 6.02 -15.78
CA VAL A 79 -2.49 4.98 -16.02
C VAL A 79 -2.27 4.43 -17.42
N PHE A 80 -2.19 3.12 -17.53
CA PHE A 80 -1.92 2.47 -18.80
C PHE A 80 -2.67 1.14 -18.90
N ILE A 81 -2.77 0.64 -20.14
CA ILE A 81 -3.36 -0.67 -20.41
C ILE A 81 -2.22 -1.67 -20.63
N LYS A 82 -2.25 -2.74 -19.86
CA LYS A 82 -1.30 -3.84 -20.03
C LYS A 82 -2.03 -5.06 -20.54
N GLU A 83 -1.48 -5.67 -21.56
CA GLU A 83 -2.03 -6.89 -22.15
C GLU A 83 -1.29 -8.12 -21.63
N TYR A 84 -2.05 -9.08 -21.18
CA TYR A 84 -1.53 -10.34 -20.69
C TYR A 84 -1.90 -11.49 -21.63
#